data_f54a20f48108d5771f06b8952de03645
#
_entry.id   f54a20f48108d5771f06b8952de03645
#
_cell.length_a   1.000
_cell.length_b   1.000
_cell.length_c   1.000
_cell.angle_alpha   90.00
_cell.angle_beta   90.00
_cell.angle_gamma   90.00
#
_symmetry.space_group_name_H-M   'P 1'
#
loop_
_entity.id
_entity.type
_entity.pdbx_description
1 polymer ?
#
loop_
_entity_poly.entity_id
_entity_poly.type
_entity_poly.pdbx_seq_one_letter_code
_entity_poly.pdbx_strand_id
1 'polypeptide(L)'
;MQFGRYHWLAFGLALAVLLFDLRIPLGVACGILYTGVVLVAQFTRNSRFIYLTAVISSVLTVIGYWGSPEGGAVHWMVLTNRGLSIYVIWLTAWLTVKVNQQHLAEMQSLTRLLPICAWCKQIRD
;
A
#
# COMPACT_ATOMS: atom_id res chain seq x y z
N MET A 1 -8.80 18.29 -5.05
CA MET A 1 -8.56 17.68 -6.37
C MET A 1 -7.21 16.95 -6.53
N GLN A 2 -6.50 16.67 -5.46
CA GLN A 2 -5.27 15.85 -5.53
C GLN A 2 -5.55 14.33 -5.48
N PHE A 3 -6.77 13.92 -5.18
CA PHE A 3 -7.17 12.51 -5.06
C PHE A 3 -6.91 11.69 -6.34
N GLY A 4 -7.11 12.26 -7.51
CA GLY A 4 -6.93 11.54 -8.78
C GLY A 4 -5.47 11.18 -9.13
N ARG A 5 -4.51 12.00 -8.72
CA ARG A 5 -3.09 11.82 -9.10
C ARG A 5 -2.47 10.58 -8.43
N TYR A 6 -2.78 10.33 -7.16
CA TYR A 6 -2.22 9.18 -6.43
C TYR A 6 -2.81 7.84 -6.89
N HIS A 7 -4.06 7.81 -7.36
CA HIS A 7 -4.65 6.61 -7.96
C HIS A 7 -3.92 6.21 -9.24
N TRP A 8 -3.65 7.19 -10.11
CA TRP A 8 -2.90 6.95 -11.34
C TRP A 8 -1.44 6.56 -11.08
N LEU A 9 -0.81 7.17 -10.08
CA LEU A 9 0.56 6.82 -9.66
C LEU A 9 0.62 5.38 -9.11
N ALA A 10 -0.31 4.99 -8.26
CA ALA A 10 -0.36 3.63 -7.71
C ALA A 10 -0.60 2.60 -8.83
N PHE A 11 -1.51 2.89 -9.77
CA PHE A 11 -1.79 2.01 -10.91
C PHE A 11 -0.58 1.92 -11.87
N GLY A 12 0.03 3.04 -12.20
CA GLY A 12 1.21 3.08 -13.06
C GLY A 12 2.40 2.34 -12.45
N LEU A 13 2.61 2.50 -11.14
CA LEU A 13 3.65 1.80 -10.40
C LEU A 13 3.37 0.29 -10.35
N ALA A 14 2.13 -0.13 -10.11
CA ALA A 14 1.75 -1.54 -10.11
C ALA A 14 1.99 -2.19 -11.48
N LEU A 15 1.65 -1.48 -12.57
CA LEU A 15 1.90 -1.94 -13.93
C LEU A 15 3.41 -2.04 -14.23
N ALA A 16 4.19 -1.03 -13.81
CA ALA A 16 5.64 -1.03 -13.98
C ALA A 16 6.30 -2.21 -13.25
N VAL A 17 5.88 -2.47 -12.01
CA VAL A 17 6.37 -3.61 -11.22
C VAL A 17 5.98 -4.93 -11.88
N LEU A 18 4.78 -5.06 -12.42
CA LEU A 18 4.34 -6.26 -13.14
C LEU A 18 5.19 -6.50 -14.39
N LEU A 19 5.42 -5.47 -15.21
CA LEU A 19 6.26 -5.57 -16.41
C LEU A 19 7.70 -5.97 -16.06
N PHE A 20 8.20 -5.46 -14.95
CA PHE A 20 9.51 -5.80 -14.43
C PHE A 20 9.56 -7.26 -13.95
N ASP A 21 8.54 -7.71 -13.21
CA ASP A 21 8.42 -9.09 -12.71
C ASP A 21 8.35 -10.12 -13.85
N LEU A 22 7.66 -9.79 -14.95
CA LEU A 22 7.57 -10.62 -16.13
C LEU A 22 8.89 -10.73 -16.95
N ARG A 23 9.81 -9.78 -16.75
CA ARG A 23 11.12 -9.78 -17.46
C ARG A 23 12.22 -10.45 -16.66
N ILE A 24 12.04 -10.64 -15.37
CA ILE A 24 13.05 -11.22 -14.49
C ILE A 24 12.76 -12.71 -14.28
N PRO A 25 13.79 -13.59 -14.32
CA PRO A 25 13.61 -15.02 -14.10
C PRO A 25 13.10 -15.32 -12.69
N LEU A 26 12.31 -16.36 -12.56
CA LEU A 26 11.79 -16.88 -11.29
C LEU A 26 12.92 -17.08 -10.27
N GLY A 27 12.75 -16.55 -9.07
CA GLY A 27 13.72 -16.63 -7.97
C GLY A 27 14.15 -15.29 -7.39
N VAL A 28 13.89 -14.19 -8.09
CA VAL A 28 14.15 -12.83 -7.56
C VAL A 28 12.93 -12.32 -6.79
N ALA A 29 13.18 -11.64 -5.67
CA ALA A 29 12.15 -11.15 -4.75
C ALA A 29 11.37 -9.92 -5.28
N CYS A 30 10.88 -9.99 -6.51
CA CYS A 30 10.17 -8.88 -7.15
C CYS A 30 8.82 -8.56 -6.47
N GLY A 31 8.21 -9.55 -5.81
CA GLY A 31 6.96 -9.37 -5.09
C GLY A 31 7.01 -8.30 -3.98
N ILE A 32 8.18 -8.05 -3.39
CA ILE A 32 8.38 -7.01 -2.38
C ILE A 32 8.16 -5.60 -2.96
N LEU A 33 8.42 -5.40 -4.24
CA LEU A 33 8.23 -4.11 -4.90
C LEU A 33 6.75 -3.65 -4.88
N TYR A 34 5.80 -4.60 -4.83
CA TYR A 34 4.38 -4.28 -4.67
C TYR A 34 4.05 -3.63 -3.32
N THR A 35 4.90 -3.79 -2.30
CA THR A 35 4.78 -3.04 -1.04
C THR A 35 4.88 -1.54 -1.28
N GLY A 36 5.73 -1.10 -2.22
CA GLY A 36 5.83 0.30 -2.63
C GLY A 36 4.52 0.84 -3.19
N VAL A 37 3.76 0.02 -3.92
CA VAL A 37 2.43 0.41 -4.45
C VAL A 37 1.44 0.69 -3.30
N VAL A 38 1.45 -0.16 -2.27
CA VAL A 38 0.62 0.02 -1.07
C VAL A 38 1.02 1.28 -0.30
N LEU A 39 2.33 1.57 -0.20
CA LEU A 39 2.83 2.79 0.43
C LEU A 39 2.42 4.06 -0.34
N VAL A 40 2.38 4.01 -1.67
CA VAL A 40 1.85 5.14 -2.46
C VAL A 40 0.35 5.29 -2.23
N ALA A 41 -0.39 4.20 -2.08
CA ALA A 41 -1.82 4.23 -1.80
C ALA A 41 -2.16 4.90 -0.45
N GLN A 42 -1.23 4.93 0.52
CA GLN A 42 -1.46 5.61 1.82
C GLN A 42 -1.75 7.11 1.68
N PHE A 43 -1.19 7.76 0.65
CA PHE A 43 -1.41 9.19 0.42
C PHE A 43 -2.86 9.53 0.07
N THR A 44 -3.66 8.55 -0.35
CA THR A 44 -5.09 8.74 -0.57
C THR A 44 -5.89 8.83 0.72
N ARG A 45 -5.33 8.45 1.87
CA ARG A 45 -5.97 8.37 3.19
C ARG A 45 -7.28 7.57 3.22
N ASN A 46 -7.55 6.77 2.20
CA ASN A 46 -8.73 5.95 2.10
C ASN A 46 -8.41 4.48 2.40
N SER A 47 -8.83 3.99 3.56
CA SER A 47 -8.57 2.61 3.99
C SER A 47 -9.06 1.56 2.99
N ARG A 48 -10.21 1.80 2.34
CA ARG A 48 -10.74 0.88 1.31
C ARG A 48 -9.82 0.79 0.11
N PHE A 49 -9.25 1.91 -0.31
CA PHE A 49 -8.32 1.94 -1.43
C PHE A 49 -6.99 1.23 -1.09
N ILE A 50 -6.49 1.38 0.13
CA ILE A 50 -5.27 0.69 0.60
C ILE A 50 -5.46 -0.83 0.56
N TYR A 51 -6.57 -1.36 1.10
CA TYR A 51 -6.87 -2.79 1.05
C TYR A 51 -7.10 -3.29 -0.38
N LEU A 52 -7.80 -2.53 -1.21
CA LEU A 52 -8.00 -2.86 -2.61
C LEU A 52 -6.66 -2.97 -3.35
N THR A 53 -5.74 -2.04 -3.10
CA THR A 53 -4.38 -2.06 -3.66
C THR A 53 -3.60 -3.28 -3.19
N ALA A 54 -3.74 -3.67 -1.92
CA ALA A 54 -3.11 -4.89 -1.38
C ALA A 54 -3.64 -6.16 -2.06
N VAL A 55 -4.95 -6.26 -2.28
CA VAL A 55 -5.56 -7.38 -3.01
C VAL A 55 -5.05 -7.44 -4.45
N ILE A 56 -5.07 -6.33 -5.16
CA ILE A 56 -4.57 -6.25 -6.54
C ILE A 56 -3.09 -6.65 -6.59
N SER A 57 -2.25 -6.13 -5.70
CA SER A 57 -0.83 -6.48 -5.63
C SER A 57 -0.61 -7.97 -5.35
N SER A 58 -1.42 -8.59 -4.51
CA SER A 58 -1.37 -10.03 -4.24
C SER A 58 -1.73 -10.85 -5.49
N VAL A 59 -2.78 -10.46 -6.21
CA VAL A 59 -3.19 -11.10 -7.46
C VAL A 59 -2.10 -10.97 -8.52
N LEU A 60 -1.52 -9.77 -8.67
CA LEU A 60 -0.42 -9.54 -9.61
C LEU A 60 0.82 -10.37 -9.26
N THR A 61 1.12 -10.55 -7.97
CA THR A 61 2.21 -11.42 -7.51
C THR A 61 1.99 -12.87 -7.92
N VAL A 62 0.75 -13.35 -7.87
CA VAL A 62 0.38 -14.72 -8.32
C VAL A 62 0.44 -14.83 -9.85
N ILE A 63 -0.06 -13.84 -10.58
CA ILE A 63 0.01 -13.80 -12.06
C ILE A 63 1.49 -13.78 -12.50
N GLY A 64 2.34 -12.99 -11.84
CA GLY A 64 3.77 -12.95 -12.11
C GLY A 64 4.46 -14.32 -11.94
N TYR A 65 3.95 -15.20 -11.07
CA TYR A 65 4.46 -16.56 -10.92
C TYR A 65 4.26 -17.39 -12.20
N TRP A 66 3.09 -17.30 -12.82
CA TRP A 66 2.80 -18.05 -14.05
C TRP A 66 3.42 -17.43 -15.31
N GLY A 67 3.62 -16.12 -15.31
CA GLY A 67 4.14 -15.39 -16.47
C GLY A 67 5.66 -15.25 -16.52
N SER A 68 6.38 -15.50 -15.41
CA SER A 68 7.84 -15.36 -15.39
C SER A 68 8.54 -16.60 -15.96
N PRO A 69 9.63 -16.42 -16.75
CA PRO A 69 10.38 -17.53 -17.33
C PRO A 69 11.03 -18.41 -16.24
N GLU A 70 11.07 -19.70 -16.47
CA GLU A 70 11.71 -20.66 -15.56
C GLU A 70 13.22 -20.38 -15.47
N GLY A 71 13.65 -19.89 -14.30
CA GLY A 71 15.04 -19.48 -14.05
C GLY A 71 15.90 -20.52 -13.35
N GLY A 72 15.52 -21.82 -13.35
CA GLY A 72 16.26 -22.89 -12.68
C GLY A 72 16.22 -22.81 -11.14
N ALA A 73 15.46 -21.91 -10.56
CA ALA A 73 15.29 -21.82 -9.13
C ALA A 73 14.44 -22.96 -8.58
N VAL A 74 14.78 -23.45 -7.38
CA VAL A 74 14.05 -24.54 -6.74
C VAL A 74 12.63 -24.09 -6.43
N HIS A 75 11.64 -24.88 -6.84
CA HIS A 75 10.20 -24.55 -6.80
C HIS A 75 9.72 -24.06 -5.43
N TRP A 76 10.16 -24.71 -4.35
CA TRP A 76 9.78 -24.32 -3.00
C TRP A 76 10.34 -22.94 -2.57
N MET A 77 11.54 -22.56 -3.05
CA MET A 77 12.12 -21.23 -2.78
C MET A 77 11.30 -20.12 -3.42
N VAL A 78 10.85 -20.33 -4.65
CA VAL A 78 9.99 -19.38 -5.36
C VAL A 78 8.66 -19.21 -4.64
N LEU A 79 8.05 -20.31 -4.22
CA LEU A 79 6.79 -20.31 -3.48
C LEU A 79 6.91 -19.58 -2.14
N THR A 80 7.97 -19.87 -1.38
CA THR A 80 8.24 -19.20 -0.08
C THR A 80 8.45 -17.71 -0.28
N ASN A 81 9.23 -17.31 -1.28
CA ASN A 81 9.48 -15.90 -1.57
C ASN A 81 8.19 -15.15 -1.94
N ARG A 82 7.33 -15.75 -2.75
CA ARG A 82 6.02 -15.17 -3.12
C ARG A 82 5.08 -15.11 -1.92
N GLY A 83 5.06 -16.14 -1.09
CA GLY A 83 4.27 -16.15 0.15
C GLY A 83 4.70 -15.07 1.13
N LEU A 84 6.01 -14.90 1.34
CA LEU A 84 6.56 -13.82 2.16
C LEU A 84 6.22 -12.44 1.60
N SER A 85 6.27 -12.27 0.29
CA SER A 85 5.90 -11.01 -0.36
C SER A 85 4.43 -10.65 -0.10
N ILE A 86 3.52 -11.61 -0.23
CA ILE A 86 2.10 -11.41 0.07
C ILE A 86 1.91 -11.07 1.54
N TYR A 87 2.59 -11.77 2.44
CA TYR A 87 2.55 -11.48 3.88
C TYR A 87 2.98 -10.04 4.18
N VAL A 88 4.10 -9.58 3.61
CA VAL A 88 4.59 -8.21 3.79
C VAL A 88 3.62 -7.17 3.22
N ILE A 89 3.01 -7.43 2.07
CA ILE A 89 1.99 -6.55 1.46
C ILE A 89 0.82 -6.36 2.43
N TRP A 90 0.28 -7.44 3.00
CA TRP A 90 -0.84 -7.37 3.93
C TRP A 90 -0.47 -6.73 5.26
N LEU A 91 0.71 -7.05 5.79
CA LEU A 91 1.22 -6.42 7.01
C LEU A 91 1.39 -4.91 6.83
N THR A 92 1.95 -4.48 5.70
CA THR A 92 2.11 -3.06 5.36
C THR A 92 0.76 -2.37 5.21
N ALA A 93 -0.20 -2.99 4.53
CA ALA A 93 -1.54 -2.43 4.38
C ALA A 93 -2.23 -2.25 5.73
N TRP A 94 -2.16 -3.25 6.60
CA TRP A 94 -2.75 -3.19 7.95
C TRP A 94 -2.10 -2.11 8.81
N LEU A 95 -0.78 -2.06 8.86
CA LEU A 95 -0.04 -1.03 9.62
C LEU A 95 -0.35 0.38 9.10
N THR A 96 -0.37 0.56 7.78
CA THR A 96 -0.67 1.84 7.15
C THR A 96 -2.07 2.34 7.51
N VAL A 97 -3.06 1.45 7.49
CA VAL A 97 -4.43 1.80 7.89
C VAL A 97 -4.49 2.15 9.37
N LYS A 98 -3.81 1.40 10.24
CA LYS A 98 -3.74 1.69 11.68
C LYS A 98 -3.11 3.07 11.95
N VAL A 99 -1.98 3.36 11.36
CA VAL A 99 -1.30 4.65 11.51
C VAL A 99 -2.18 5.79 11.00
N ASN A 100 -2.82 5.65 9.85
CA ASN A 100 -3.73 6.66 9.32
C ASN A 100 -4.93 6.91 10.24
N GLN A 101 -5.49 5.87 10.86
CA GLN A 101 -6.58 6.01 11.82
C GLN A 101 -6.13 6.75 13.10
N GLN A 102 -4.93 6.45 13.60
CA GLN A 102 -4.36 7.15 14.76
C GLN A 102 -4.16 8.64 14.47
N HIS A 103 -3.57 8.99 13.33
CA HIS A 103 -3.40 10.38 12.93
C HIS A 103 -4.74 11.13 12.77
N LEU A 104 -5.75 10.48 12.23
CA LEU A 104 -7.09 11.07 12.14
C LEU A 104 -7.70 11.31 13.52
N ALA A 105 -7.55 10.38 14.46
CA ALA A 105 -8.03 10.52 15.82
C ALA A 105 -7.31 11.67 16.57
N GLU A 106 -5.99 11.77 16.42
CA GLU A 106 -5.20 12.88 16.98
C GLU A 106 -5.63 14.24 16.41
N MET A 107 -5.78 14.34 15.09
CA MET A 107 -6.25 15.58 14.45
C MET A 107 -7.67 15.96 14.91
N GLN A 108 -8.56 14.99 15.07
CA GLN A 108 -9.92 15.25 15.57
C GLN A 108 -9.92 15.74 17.02
N SER A 109 -9.05 15.20 17.88
CA SER A 109 -8.92 15.68 19.26
C SER A 109 -8.39 17.10 19.34
N LEU A 110 -7.39 17.44 18.52
CA LEU A 110 -6.85 18.81 18.42
C LEU A 110 -7.88 19.79 17.86
N THR A 111 -8.64 19.40 16.86
CA THR A 111 -9.69 20.25 16.26
C THR A 111 -10.86 20.49 17.23
N ARG A 112 -11.17 19.56 18.13
CA ARG A 112 -12.17 19.75 19.18
C ARG A 112 -11.74 20.76 20.24
N LEU A 113 -10.46 20.84 20.55
CA LEU A 113 -9.92 21.80 21.52
C LEU A 113 -9.87 23.23 20.96
N LEU A 114 -9.54 23.41 19.69
CA LEU A 114 -9.41 24.72 19.04
C LEU A 114 -10.73 25.53 19.00
N PRO A 115 -11.90 24.96 18.63
CA PRO A 115 -13.16 25.70 18.66
C PRO A 115 -13.60 26.13 20.05
N ILE A 116 -13.32 25.33 21.08
CA ILE A 116 -13.63 25.66 22.48
C ILE A 116 -12.78 26.82 22.96
N CYS A 117 -11.49 26.86 22.65
CA CYS A 117 -10.60 27.96 22.98
C CYS A 117 -10.97 29.25 22.24
N ALA A 118 -11.34 29.17 20.96
CA ALA A 118 -11.82 30.33 20.19
C ALA A 118 -13.14 30.87 20.74
N TRP A 119 -14.04 30.01 21.17
CA TRP A 119 -15.30 30.37 21.79
C TRP A 119 -15.10 31.07 23.14
N CYS A 120 -14.26 30.53 24.03
CA CYS A 120 -13.91 31.14 25.29
C CYS A 120 -13.25 32.53 25.13
N LYS A 121 -12.41 32.69 24.10
CA LYS A 121 -11.78 33.96 23.76
C LYS A 121 -12.80 34.98 23.26
N GLN A 122 -13.80 34.56 22.52
CA GLN A 122 -14.89 35.43 22.04
C GLN A 122 -15.83 35.89 23.17
N ILE A 123 -16.04 35.07 24.18
CA ILE A 123 -16.87 35.44 25.36
C ILE A 123 -16.16 36.43 26.30
N ARG A 124 -14.81 36.43 26.31
CA ARG A 124 -14.01 37.39 27.13
C ARG A 124 -13.91 38.78 26.55
N ASP A 125 -14.07 38.91 25.27
CA ASP A 125 -14.07 40.22 24.59
C ASP A 125 -15.50 40.78 24.50
#